data_855034c8c2d9160ac124031d2e9dd344
#
_entry.id   855034c8c2d9160ac124031d2e9dd344
#
_cell.length_a   1.000
_cell.length_b   1.000
_cell.length_c   1.000
_cell.angle_alpha   90.00
_cell.angle_beta   90.00
_cell.angle_gamma   90.00
#
_symmetry.space_group_name_H-M   'P 1'
#
loop_
_entity.id
_entity.type
_entity.pdbx_description
1 polymer ?
#
loop_
_entity_poly.entity_id
_entity_poly.type
_entity_poly.pdbx_seq_one_letter_code
_entity_poly.pdbx_strand_id
1 'polypeptide(L)'
;MLELIYSDLCNGCGQCVAVCPTNVLAANAQGKPLIADQQACQTCFMCELYCSSDALYVDPDVEQLRHPDPIAVREAGLLGQYRRDSGWDEWADDPAHRNEHWRMDGIFALARSTPTNAIRE
;
A
#
# COMPACT_ATOMS: atom_id res chain seq x y z
N MET A 1 5.47 -9.41 -0.09
CA MET A 1 6.02 -8.13 0.44
C MET A 1 6.02 -7.07 -0.65
N LEU A 2 5.87 -5.82 -0.28
CA LEU A 2 5.97 -4.72 -1.22
C LEU A 2 7.38 -4.70 -1.85
N GLU A 3 7.45 -4.77 -3.17
CA GLU A 3 8.75 -4.83 -3.85
C GLU A 3 8.95 -3.77 -4.91
N LEU A 4 7.88 -3.26 -5.53
CA LEU A 4 8.02 -2.33 -6.64
C LEU A 4 7.21 -1.07 -6.42
N ILE A 5 7.80 0.07 -6.76
CA ILE A 5 7.13 1.38 -6.79
C ILE A 5 7.39 1.98 -8.17
N TYR A 6 6.32 2.30 -8.88
CA TYR A 6 6.39 2.88 -10.22
C TYR A 6 6.24 4.39 -10.12
N SER A 7 7.35 5.10 -10.04
CA SER A 7 7.33 6.55 -9.86
C SER A 7 6.67 7.30 -11.01
N ASP A 8 6.69 6.73 -12.21
CA ASP A 8 6.02 7.31 -13.37
C ASP A 8 4.49 7.24 -13.28
N LEU A 9 3.95 6.30 -12.52
CA LEU A 9 2.50 6.17 -12.29
C LEU A 9 2.03 6.91 -11.05
N CYS A 10 2.93 7.13 -10.11
CA CYS A 10 2.62 7.74 -8.81
C CYS A 10 2.26 9.23 -8.96
N ASN A 11 1.16 9.65 -8.32
CA ASN A 11 0.74 11.05 -8.32
C ASN A 11 1.14 11.81 -7.05
N GLY A 12 1.86 11.17 -6.12
CA GLY A 12 2.33 11.82 -4.91
C GLY A 12 1.27 12.04 -3.84
N CYS A 13 0.17 11.30 -3.85
CA CYS A 13 -0.94 11.53 -2.92
C CYS A 13 -0.61 11.19 -1.46
N GLY A 14 0.42 10.39 -1.21
CA GLY A 14 0.86 10.05 0.15
C GLY A 14 0.02 9.01 0.87
N GLN A 15 -1.00 8.46 0.25
CA GLN A 15 -1.89 7.49 0.90
C GLN A 15 -1.15 6.22 1.32
N CYS A 16 -0.26 5.72 0.49
CA CYS A 16 0.48 4.49 0.81
C CYS A 16 1.33 4.65 2.07
N VAL A 17 1.94 5.82 2.24
CA VAL A 17 2.71 6.12 3.45
C VAL A 17 1.78 6.21 4.66
N ALA A 18 0.62 6.84 4.48
CA ALA A 18 -0.34 7.06 5.58
C ALA A 18 -0.96 5.77 6.08
N VAL A 19 -1.25 4.81 5.19
CA VAL A 19 -1.99 3.61 5.58
C VAL A 19 -1.11 2.42 5.97
N CYS A 20 0.19 2.48 5.75
CA CYS A 20 1.07 1.37 6.13
C CYS A 20 1.14 1.24 7.65
N PRO A 21 0.70 0.11 8.22
CA PRO A 21 0.69 -0.03 9.68
C PRO A 21 2.05 -0.22 10.31
N THR A 22 3.09 -0.48 9.51
CA THR A 22 4.42 -0.85 10.03
C THR A 22 5.55 0.04 9.52
N ASN A 23 5.23 1.19 8.93
CA ASN A 23 6.22 2.18 8.49
C ASN A 23 7.22 1.65 7.45
N VAL A 24 6.74 0.85 6.52
CA VAL A 24 7.58 0.36 5.42
C VAL A 24 7.98 1.49 4.49
N LEU A 25 7.08 2.45 4.28
CA LEU A 25 7.23 3.51 3.29
C LEU A 25 7.50 4.86 3.93
N ALA A 26 8.30 5.66 3.24
CA ALA A 26 8.54 7.06 3.60
C ALA A 26 8.46 7.91 2.34
N ALA A 27 8.12 9.19 2.49
CA ALA A 27 8.08 10.11 1.37
C ALA A 27 9.47 10.68 1.12
N ASN A 28 9.87 10.76 -0.16
CA ASN A 28 11.13 11.40 -0.53
C ASN A 28 10.93 12.92 -0.68
N ALA A 29 11.98 13.63 -1.10
CA ALA A 29 11.96 15.09 -1.24
C ALA A 29 10.90 15.57 -2.25
N GLN A 30 10.53 14.73 -3.22
CA GLN A 30 9.52 15.06 -4.22
C GLN A 30 8.10 14.62 -3.80
N GLY A 31 7.94 14.15 -2.56
CA GLY A 31 6.65 13.68 -2.07
C GLY A 31 6.26 12.29 -2.56
N LYS A 32 7.18 11.56 -3.19
CA LYS A 32 6.90 10.21 -3.68
C LYS A 32 7.41 9.16 -2.70
N PRO A 33 6.77 8.00 -2.63
CA PRO A 33 7.16 6.99 -1.66
C PRO A 33 8.47 6.29 -2.03
N LEU A 34 9.18 5.86 -1.00
CA LEU A 34 10.30 4.94 -1.14
C LEU A 34 10.18 3.87 -0.06
N ILE A 35 10.77 2.71 -0.31
CA ILE A 35 10.75 1.62 0.65
C ILE A 35 11.86 1.89 1.66
N ALA A 36 11.48 2.30 2.87
CA ALA A 36 12.41 2.66 3.93
C ALA A 36 12.77 1.50 4.84
N ASP A 37 11.83 0.57 5.06
CA ASP A 37 12.05 -0.57 5.95
C ASP A 37 11.28 -1.77 5.42
N GLN A 38 11.87 -2.45 4.42
CA GLN A 38 11.19 -3.58 3.78
C GLN A 38 10.98 -4.76 4.71
N GLN A 39 11.84 -4.94 5.69
CA GLN A 39 11.69 -6.05 6.63
C GLN A 39 10.44 -5.92 7.51
N ALA A 40 9.91 -4.72 7.66
CA ALA A 40 8.70 -4.48 8.42
C ALA A 40 7.42 -4.81 7.64
N CYS A 41 7.51 -5.08 6.35
CA CYS A 41 6.34 -5.34 5.52
C CYS A 41 5.67 -6.66 5.91
N GLN A 42 4.36 -6.59 6.16
CA GLN A 42 3.55 -7.76 6.55
C GLN A 42 2.66 -8.25 5.42
N THR A 43 2.87 -7.76 4.22
CA THR A 43 2.12 -8.19 3.02
C THR A 43 0.61 -8.07 3.22
N CYS A 44 0.19 -6.94 3.79
CA CYS A 44 -1.23 -6.69 4.05
C CYS A 44 -1.97 -6.10 2.86
N PHE A 45 -1.27 -5.69 1.81
CA PHE A 45 -1.82 -5.10 0.58
C PHE A 45 -2.52 -3.75 0.80
N MET A 46 -2.45 -3.16 1.97
CA MET A 46 -3.14 -1.88 2.23
C MET A 46 -2.62 -0.75 1.34
N CYS A 47 -1.30 -0.67 1.15
CA CYS A 47 -0.72 0.35 0.28
C CYS A 47 -1.24 0.23 -1.15
N GLU A 48 -1.35 -0.99 -1.64
CA GLU A 48 -1.85 -1.25 -2.99
C GLU A 48 -3.34 -0.90 -3.11
N LEU A 49 -4.14 -1.24 -2.10
CA LEU A 49 -5.56 -0.95 -2.09
C LEU A 49 -5.85 0.55 -2.12
N TYR A 50 -5.07 1.35 -1.39
CA TYR A 50 -5.29 2.80 -1.32
C TYR A 50 -4.65 3.56 -2.48
N CYS A 51 -3.86 2.91 -3.32
CA CYS A 51 -3.20 3.57 -4.43
C CYS A 51 -4.10 3.64 -5.66
N SER A 52 -4.74 4.79 -5.87
CA SER A 52 -5.63 4.98 -7.02
C SER A 52 -4.89 5.01 -8.36
N SER A 53 -3.58 5.19 -8.34
CA SER A 53 -2.74 5.23 -9.55
C SER A 53 -2.16 3.87 -9.91
N ASP A 54 -2.40 2.84 -9.08
CA ASP A 54 -1.85 1.50 -9.27
C ASP A 54 -0.33 1.52 -9.46
N ALA A 55 0.34 2.31 -8.63
CA ALA A 55 1.79 2.55 -8.75
C ALA A 55 2.63 1.61 -7.88
N LEU A 56 1.99 0.72 -7.13
CA LEU A 56 2.68 -0.18 -6.20
C LEU A 56 2.39 -1.63 -6.55
N TYR A 57 3.41 -2.46 -6.39
CA TYR A 57 3.22 -3.90 -6.53
C TYR A 57 3.68 -4.63 -5.28
N VAL A 58 2.74 -5.34 -4.65
CA VAL A 58 2.99 -6.20 -3.50
C VAL A 58 3.03 -7.64 -3.99
N ASP A 59 4.21 -8.26 -3.87
CA ASP A 59 4.36 -9.67 -4.20
C ASP A 59 3.70 -10.51 -3.11
N PRO A 60 2.94 -11.55 -3.47
CA PRO A 60 2.24 -12.36 -2.47
C PRO A 60 3.14 -13.23 -1.60
N ASP A 61 4.42 -13.37 -1.93
CA ASP A 61 5.33 -14.12 -1.07
C ASP A 61 5.60 -13.34 0.22
N VAL A 62 5.24 -13.93 1.36
CA VAL A 62 5.37 -13.27 2.66
C VAL A 62 6.69 -13.59 3.35
N GLU A 63 7.44 -14.55 2.84
CA GLU A 63 8.63 -15.05 3.53
C GLU A 63 9.93 -14.52 2.96
N GLN A 64 9.97 -14.25 1.66
CA GLN A 64 11.20 -13.83 1.00
C GLN A 64 10.93 -12.89 -0.15
N LEU A 65 11.93 -12.09 -0.49
CA LEU A 65 11.89 -11.24 -1.66
C LEU A 65 12.02 -12.09 -2.92
N ARG A 66 11.18 -11.81 -3.91
CA ARG A 66 11.17 -12.53 -5.18
C ARG A 66 11.86 -11.74 -6.29
N HIS A 67 12.14 -10.47 -6.06
CA HIS A 67 12.80 -9.58 -7.01
C HIS A 67 12.15 -9.62 -8.40
N PRO A 68 10.82 -9.39 -8.49
CA PRO A 68 10.14 -9.45 -9.77
C PRO A 68 10.65 -8.37 -10.72
N ASP A 69 10.65 -8.69 -12.02
CA ASP A 69 11.02 -7.73 -13.05
C ASP A 69 9.91 -6.69 -13.20
N PRO A 70 10.20 -5.39 -12.99
CA PRO A 70 9.17 -4.35 -13.07
C PRO A 70 8.45 -4.29 -14.41
N ILE A 71 9.14 -4.53 -15.51
CA ILE A 71 8.53 -4.50 -16.83
C ILE A 71 7.60 -5.69 -17.01
N ALA A 72 8.04 -6.88 -16.60
CA ALA A 72 7.23 -8.09 -16.71
C ALA A 72 5.96 -8.01 -15.88
N VAL A 73 6.03 -7.48 -14.66
CA VAL A 73 4.87 -7.29 -13.79
C VAL A 73 3.85 -6.37 -14.47
N ARG A 74 4.33 -5.27 -15.01
CA ARG A 74 3.47 -4.28 -15.67
C ARG A 74 2.82 -4.85 -16.93
N GLU A 75 3.57 -5.54 -17.75
CA GLU A 75 3.07 -6.16 -18.98
C GLU A 75 2.08 -7.29 -18.70
N ALA A 76 2.24 -8.00 -17.60
CA ALA A 76 1.32 -9.06 -17.21
C ALA A 76 -0.01 -8.53 -16.65
N GLY A 77 -0.16 -7.21 -16.47
CA GLY A 77 -1.38 -6.60 -15.97
C GLY A 77 -1.62 -6.81 -14.49
N LEU A 78 -0.54 -7.00 -13.72
CA LEU A 78 -0.67 -7.28 -12.28
C LEU A 78 -0.87 -6.03 -11.44
N LEU A 79 -0.57 -4.85 -11.98
CA LEU A 79 -0.75 -3.60 -11.23
C LEU A 79 -2.23 -3.33 -11.00
N GLY A 80 -2.60 -3.08 -9.77
CA GLY A 80 -3.98 -2.81 -9.39
C GLY A 80 -4.87 -4.05 -9.38
N GLN A 81 -4.34 -5.24 -9.60
CA GLN A 81 -5.14 -6.46 -9.65
C GLN A 81 -5.84 -6.74 -8.33
N TYR A 82 -5.13 -6.64 -7.22
CA TYR A 82 -5.72 -6.89 -5.91
C TYR A 82 -6.86 -5.92 -5.62
N ARG A 83 -6.66 -4.65 -5.96
CA ARG A 83 -7.68 -3.61 -5.78
C ARG A 83 -8.94 -3.91 -6.60
N ARG A 84 -8.77 -4.27 -7.87
CA ARG A 84 -9.90 -4.61 -8.74
C ARG A 84 -10.61 -5.89 -8.27
N ASP A 85 -9.84 -6.93 -7.98
CA ASP A 85 -10.39 -8.23 -7.64
C ASP A 85 -11.08 -8.25 -6.28
N SER A 86 -10.65 -7.35 -5.36
CA SER A 86 -11.29 -7.22 -4.06
C SER A 86 -12.62 -6.46 -4.11
N GLY A 87 -12.91 -5.81 -5.23
CA GLY A 87 -14.10 -4.96 -5.34
C GLY A 87 -13.99 -3.66 -4.56
N TRP A 88 -12.77 -3.19 -4.32
CA TRP A 88 -12.49 -2.03 -3.47
C TRP A 88 -13.27 -0.78 -3.89
N ASP A 89 -13.41 -0.56 -5.21
CA ASP A 89 -14.08 0.62 -5.74
C ASP A 89 -15.51 0.35 -6.20
N GLU A 90 -16.07 -0.82 -5.90
CA GLU A 90 -17.36 -1.26 -6.45
C GLU A 90 -18.48 -0.25 -6.19
N TRP A 91 -18.49 0.35 -5.01
CA TRP A 91 -19.55 1.29 -4.62
C TRP A 91 -19.07 2.73 -4.50
N ALA A 92 -17.97 3.06 -5.18
CA ALA A 92 -17.31 4.36 -5.02
C ALA A 92 -18.23 5.54 -5.35
N ASP A 93 -19.14 5.37 -6.32
CA ASP A 93 -20.03 6.43 -6.79
C ASP A 93 -21.41 6.40 -6.17
N ASP A 94 -21.68 5.45 -5.27
CA ASP A 94 -23.00 5.32 -4.63
C ASP A 94 -22.95 5.88 -3.21
N PRO A 95 -23.60 7.03 -2.95
CA PRO A 95 -23.56 7.63 -1.61
C PRO A 95 -24.14 6.75 -0.50
N ALA A 96 -25.10 5.87 -0.85
CA ALA A 96 -25.75 4.99 0.13
C ALA A 96 -24.84 3.80 0.52
N HIS A 97 -23.94 3.39 -0.38
CA HIS A 97 -23.10 2.23 -0.19
C HIS A 97 -21.62 2.57 -0.26
N ARG A 98 -21.29 3.86 -0.16
CA ARG A 98 -19.91 4.30 -0.26
C ARG A 98 -19.04 3.58 0.76
N ASN A 99 -17.95 3.03 0.26
CA ASN A 99 -16.95 2.40 1.08
C ASN A 99 -16.10 3.50 1.74
N GLU A 100 -16.30 3.71 3.04
CA GLU A 100 -15.61 4.78 3.76
C GLU A 100 -14.25 4.31 4.32
N HIS A 101 -13.55 3.50 3.56
CA HIS A 101 -12.26 2.94 3.94
C HIS A 101 -11.21 4.01 4.26
N TRP A 102 -11.37 5.23 3.74
CA TRP A 102 -10.48 6.35 4.06
C TRP A 102 -10.45 6.67 5.56
N ARG A 103 -11.46 6.25 6.29
CA ARG A 103 -11.49 6.45 7.74
C ARG A 103 -10.50 5.58 8.48
N MET A 104 -9.98 4.55 7.82
CA MET A 104 -8.97 3.67 8.41
C MET A 104 -7.62 4.34 8.53
N ASP A 105 -7.40 5.46 7.85
CA ASP A 105 -6.14 6.18 7.90
C ASP A 105 -5.72 6.51 9.33
N GLY A 106 -6.67 6.98 10.14
CA GLY A 106 -6.39 7.31 11.53
C GLY A 106 -6.01 6.10 12.37
N ILE A 107 -6.63 4.95 12.09
CA ILE A 107 -6.33 3.71 12.79
C ILE A 107 -4.91 3.24 12.46
N PHE A 108 -4.56 3.26 11.18
CA PHE A 108 -3.22 2.85 10.76
C PHE A 108 -2.14 3.81 11.28
N ALA A 109 -2.44 5.10 11.29
CA ALA A 109 -1.52 6.08 11.87
C ALA A 109 -1.27 5.82 13.36
N LEU A 110 -2.33 5.48 14.09
CA LEU A 110 -2.21 5.14 15.50
C LEU A 110 -1.37 3.88 15.70
N ALA A 111 -1.59 2.86 14.87
CA ALA A 111 -0.82 1.62 14.96
C ALA A 111 0.68 1.86 14.76
N ARG A 112 1.04 2.74 13.81
CA ARG A 112 2.45 3.06 13.57
C ARG A 112 3.10 3.82 14.72
N SER A 113 2.33 4.65 15.41
CA SER A 113 2.85 5.49 16.48
C SER A 113 2.94 4.77 17.82
N THR A 114 2.29 3.62 17.96
CA THR A 114 2.26 2.88 19.22
C THR A 114 3.57 2.12 19.40
N PRO A 115 4.31 2.33 20.48
CA PRO A 115 5.52 1.56 20.75
C PRO A 115 5.21 0.08 20.89
N THR A 116 6.08 -0.77 20.35
CA THR A 116 5.87 -2.22 20.36
C THR A 116 5.62 -2.79 21.75
N ASN A 117 6.34 -2.27 22.74
CA ASN A 117 6.23 -2.76 24.11
C ASN A 117 5.01 -2.23 24.84
N ALA A 118 4.29 -1.26 24.30
CA ALA A 118 3.12 -0.66 24.97
C ALA A 118 1.92 -1.58 24.98
N ILE A 119 1.88 -2.59 24.12
CA ILE A 119 0.73 -3.49 23.98
C ILE A 119 0.90 -4.82 24.69
N ARG A 120 1.88 -4.92 25.56
CA ARG A 120 2.21 -6.18 26.22
C ARG A 120 1.41 -6.47 27.47
N GLU A 121 0.62 -5.53 27.86
CA GLU A 121 -0.19 -5.70 29.07
C GLU A 121 -1.41 -6.60 28.83
#